data_9a04e971cc6b4e32c4ef2407618671c9
#
_entry.id   9a04e971cc6b4e32c4ef2407618671c9
#
_cell.length_a   1.000
_cell.length_b   1.000
_cell.length_c   1.000
_cell.angle_alpha   90.00
_cell.angle_beta   90.00
_cell.angle_gamma   90.00
#
_symmetry.space_group_name_H-M   'P 1'
#
loop_
_entity.id
_entity.type
_entity.pdbx_description
1 polymer ?
#
loop_
_entity_poly.entity_id
_entity_poly.type
_entity_poly.pdbx_seq_one_letter_code
_entity_poly.pdbx_strand_id
1 'polypeptide(L)'
;MNTYKVHFENRFIMISQEPDRLQKYGLFHKFYDTGELYKIITDFQSNKTIQAINIYCPDIAHLWKMFRIYFTEVGAAGGLVKHTSGRYLFIEKKGKLDLPKGHIEKGEETEKCALREVSEECGIKGHSIVKPIYPSYHTYSWEGISYLKKTSWFLMKYDGDMITKPQLSEGITKVEWLFPDELNSIKSSAWLSLMDLINFSILR
;
A
#
# COMPACT_ATOMS: atom_id res chain seq x y z
N MET A 1 0.71 11.55 -15.84
CA MET A 1 1.43 10.31 -16.22
C MET A 1 0.92 9.19 -15.36
N ASN A 2 0.50 8.08 -15.94
CA ASN A 2 0.16 6.89 -15.18
C ASN A 2 1.47 6.17 -14.81
N THR A 3 1.74 6.02 -13.54
CA THR A 3 2.86 5.22 -13.03
C THR A 3 2.35 4.25 -11.98
N TYR A 4 2.99 3.09 -11.86
CA TYR A 4 2.66 2.11 -10.84
C TYR A 4 3.90 1.82 -10.01
N LYS A 5 3.82 2.09 -8.70
CA LYS A 5 4.86 1.73 -7.74
C LYS A 5 4.44 0.47 -7.01
N VAL A 6 5.19 -0.61 -7.20
CA VAL A 6 4.91 -1.91 -6.60
C VAL A 6 5.95 -2.20 -5.53
N HIS A 7 5.49 -2.36 -4.30
CA HIS A 7 6.34 -2.57 -3.14
C HIS A 7 6.66 -4.06 -2.90
N PHE A 8 7.92 -4.33 -2.66
CA PHE A 8 8.50 -5.61 -2.23
C PHE A 8 9.14 -5.38 -0.86
N GLU A 9 8.34 -5.36 0.20
CA GLU A 9 8.75 -4.90 1.54
C GLU A 9 9.20 -3.43 1.52
N ASN A 10 10.48 -3.13 1.82
CA ASN A 10 11.08 -1.79 1.77
C ASN A 10 11.77 -1.47 0.44
N ARG A 11 11.55 -2.26 -0.59
CA ARG A 11 12.06 -2.10 -1.96
C ARG A 11 10.89 -1.91 -2.91
N PHE A 12 11.13 -1.45 -4.12
CA PHE A 12 10.04 -1.30 -5.08
C PHE A 12 10.46 -1.44 -6.54
N ILE A 13 9.50 -1.83 -7.38
CA ILE A 13 9.57 -1.71 -8.83
C ILE A 13 8.65 -0.56 -9.24
N MET A 14 9.21 0.40 -9.99
CA MET A 14 8.44 1.44 -10.65
C MET A 14 8.15 1.04 -12.08
N ILE A 15 6.90 1.14 -12.49
CA ILE A 15 6.45 0.95 -13.88
C ILE A 15 6.03 2.30 -14.42
N SER A 16 6.58 2.72 -15.56
CA SER A 16 6.38 4.05 -16.15
C SER A 16 6.36 4.02 -17.68
N GLN A 17 5.90 5.11 -18.32
CA GLN A 17 5.91 5.23 -19.78
C GLN A 17 7.32 5.47 -20.34
N GLU A 18 8.14 6.18 -19.57
CA GLU A 18 9.51 6.55 -19.90
C GLU A 18 10.39 6.42 -18.66
N PRO A 19 11.72 6.41 -18.79
CA PRO A 19 12.60 6.33 -17.62
C PRO A 19 12.32 7.47 -16.64
N ASP A 20 11.96 7.11 -15.39
CA ASP A 20 11.80 8.08 -14.32
C ASP A 20 13.15 8.50 -13.75
N ARG A 21 13.65 9.67 -14.17
CA ARG A 21 14.94 10.22 -13.78
C ARG A 21 14.90 11.02 -12.48
N LEU A 22 13.72 11.20 -11.88
CA LEU A 22 13.54 11.99 -10.65
C LEU A 22 13.92 11.22 -9.39
N GLN A 23 13.97 9.90 -9.46
CA GLN A 23 14.33 9.04 -8.32
C GLN A 23 15.67 8.33 -8.58
N LYS A 24 16.39 8.03 -7.50
CA LYS A 24 17.63 7.23 -7.57
C LYS A 24 17.28 5.75 -7.66
N TYR A 25 17.14 5.26 -8.88
CA TYR A 25 16.99 3.83 -9.14
C TYR A 25 18.37 3.17 -9.30
N GLY A 26 18.49 1.93 -8.86
CA GLY A 26 19.66 1.14 -9.11
C GLY A 26 19.81 0.72 -10.57
N LEU A 27 18.69 0.42 -11.23
CA LEU A 27 18.63 -0.11 -12.59
C LEU A 27 17.41 0.41 -13.34
N PHE A 28 17.60 0.58 -14.67
CA PHE A 28 16.55 0.94 -15.62
C PHE A 28 16.44 -0.14 -16.69
N HIS A 29 15.23 -0.66 -16.89
CA HIS A 29 14.94 -1.68 -17.88
C HIS A 29 13.85 -1.21 -18.83
N LYS A 30 14.16 -1.17 -20.14
CA LYS A 30 13.13 -1.02 -21.15
C LYS A 30 12.44 -2.36 -21.34
N PHE A 31 11.12 -2.38 -21.31
CA PHE A 31 10.35 -3.59 -21.59
C PHE A 31 10.40 -3.94 -23.08
N TYR A 32 10.77 -5.16 -23.41
CA TYR A 32 10.78 -5.70 -24.76
C TYR A 32 9.84 -6.90 -24.89
N ASP A 33 9.92 -7.86 -23.97
CA ASP A 33 9.09 -9.06 -23.98
C ASP A 33 8.79 -9.56 -22.57
N THR A 34 7.85 -10.50 -22.48
CA THR A 34 7.36 -11.06 -21.23
C THR A 34 8.38 -11.96 -20.54
N GLY A 35 9.23 -12.67 -21.30
CA GLY A 35 10.24 -13.56 -20.75
C GLY A 35 11.32 -12.78 -19.99
N GLU A 36 11.82 -11.69 -20.58
CA GLU A 36 12.76 -10.78 -19.94
C GLU A 36 12.13 -10.12 -18.71
N LEU A 37 10.88 -9.66 -18.81
CA LEU A 37 10.15 -9.07 -17.68
C LEU A 37 10.09 -10.03 -16.49
N TYR A 38 9.74 -11.30 -16.73
CA TYR A 38 9.63 -12.29 -15.66
C TYR A 38 10.98 -12.61 -15.03
N LYS A 39 12.05 -12.64 -15.83
CA LYS A 39 13.41 -12.76 -15.32
C LYS A 39 13.77 -11.57 -14.42
N ILE A 40 13.50 -10.32 -14.83
CA ILE A 40 13.76 -9.12 -14.03
C ILE A 40 13.01 -9.19 -12.69
N ILE A 41 11.74 -9.59 -12.70
CA ILE A 41 10.94 -9.72 -11.47
C ILE A 41 11.54 -10.79 -10.55
N THR A 42 11.87 -11.96 -11.09
CA THR A 42 12.47 -13.08 -10.32
C THR A 42 13.82 -12.68 -9.72
N ASP A 43 14.68 -12.04 -10.51
CA ASP A 43 15.99 -11.57 -10.07
C ASP A 43 15.84 -10.50 -8.98
N PHE A 44 14.87 -9.58 -9.10
CA PHE A 44 14.57 -8.59 -8.08
C PHE A 44 14.02 -9.21 -6.80
N GLN A 45 13.19 -10.25 -6.89
CA GLN A 45 12.68 -10.97 -5.72
C GLN A 45 13.81 -11.65 -4.94
N SER A 46 14.77 -12.25 -5.66
CA SER A 46 15.88 -13.03 -5.09
C SER A 46 17.00 -12.12 -4.58
N ASN A 47 17.39 -11.11 -5.36
CA ASN A 47 18.50 -10.21 -5.01
C ASN A 47 18.01 -9.05 -4.13
N LYS A 48 18.20 -9.19 -2.82
CA LYS A 48 17.79 -8.19 -1.82
C LYS A 48 18.68 -6.94 -1.76
N THR A 49 19.81 -6.91 -2.47
CA THR A 49 20.70 -5.74 -2.50
C THR A 49 20.16 -4.61 -3.37
N ILE A 50 19.36 -4.95 -4.39
CA ILE A 50 18.75 -3.96 -5.28
C ILE A 50 17.53 -3.35 -4.58
N GLN A 51 17.56 -2.04 -4.31
CA GLN A 51 16.51 -1.36 -3.56
C GLN A 51 15.36 -0.87 -4.43
N ALA A 52 15.66 -0.47 -5.67
CA ALA A 52 14.65 -0.02 -6.62
C ALA A 52 15.09 -0.26 -8.06
N ILE A 53 14.14 -0.61 -8.91
CA ILE A 53 14.30 -0.63 -10.37
C ILE A 53 13.16 0.11 -11.03
N ASN A 54 13.42 0.66 -12.21
CA ASN A 54 12.40 1.22 -13.07
C ASN A 54 12.28 0.38 -14.34
N ILE A 55 11.10 -0.16 -14.60
CA ILE A 55 10.74 -0.82 -15.85
C ILE A 55 9.84 0.13 -16.63
N TYR A 56 10.17 0.42 -17.89
CA TYR A 56 9.44 1.40 -18.66
C TYR A 56 9.08 0.93 -20.07
N CYS A 57 7.93 1.40 -20.55
CA CYS A 57 7.43 1.16 -21.89
C CYS A 57 6.48 2.29 -22.30
N PRO A 58 6.56 2.83 -23.55
CA PRO A 58 5.58 3.78 -24.04
C PRO A 58 4.12 3.27 -23.91
N ASP A 59 3.88 1.98 -24.16
CA ASP A 59 2.61 1.32 -23.84
C ASP A 59 2.63 0.78 -22.40
N ILE A 60 2.43 1.69 -21.45
CA ILE A 60 2.39 1.32 -20.04
C ILE A 60 1.21 0.41 -19.69
N ALA A 61 0.10 0.48 -20.42
CA ALA A 61 -1.06 -0.37 -20.17
C ALA A 61 -0.74 -1.83 -20.47
N HIS A 62 -0.05 -2.07 -21.60
CA HIS A 62 0.45 -3.40 -21.95
C HIS A 62 1.48 -3.91 -20.94
N LEU A 63 2.49 -3.09 -20.60
CA LEU A 63 3.50 -3.45 -19.60
C LEU A 63 2.84 -3.79 -18.25
N TRP A 64 1.92 -2.96 -17.78
CA TRP A 64 1.21 -3.20 -16.52
C TRP A 64 0.40 -4.50 -16.54
N LYS A 65 -0.29 -4.78 -17.65
CA LYS A 65 -0.99 -6.06 -17.83
C LYS A 65 -0.03 -7.26 -17.75
N MET A 66 1.10 -7.22 -18.45
CA MET A 66 2.08 -8.31 -18.43
C MET A 66 2.73 -8.47 -17.05
N PHE A 67 3.00 -7.37 -16.35
CA PHE A 67 3.51 -7.41 -14.98
C PHE A 67 2.53 -8.09 -14.02
N ARG A 68 1.26 -7.77 -14.10
CA ARG A 68 0.21 -8.35 -13.23
C ARG A 68 0.03 -9.84 -13.43
N ILE A 69 0.12 -10.33 -14.68
CA ILE A 69 -0.05 -11.76 -15.01
C ILE A 69 1.02 -12.64 -14.34
N TYR A 70 2.17 -12.09 -13.99
CA TYR A 70 3.19 -12.82 -13.22
C TYR A 70 2.72 -13.24 -11.82
N PHE A 71 1.74 -12.56 -11.25
CA PHE A 71 1.26 -12.73 -9.89
C PHE A 71 -0.16 -13.26 -9.82
N THR A 72 -0.49 -13.89 -8.70
CA THR A 72 -1.88 -14.08 -8.30
C THR A 72 -2.38 -12.78 -7.64
N GLU A 73 -3.43 -12.18 -8.21
CA GLU A 73 -3.94 -10.91 -7.71
C GLU A 73 -4.87 -11.09 -6.51
N VAL A 74 -4.72 -10.20 -5.53
CA VAL A 74 -5.55 -10.14 -4.31
C VAL A 74 -6.01 -8.72 -4.07
N GLY A 75 -7.30 -8.54 -3.84
CA GLY A 75 -7.91 -7.27 -3.47
C GLY A 75 -7.91 -7.06 -1.96
N ALA A 76 -7.64 -5.82 -1.56
CA ALA A 76 -7.78 -5.34 -0.18
C ALA A 76 -8.34 -3.93 -0.18
N ALA A 77 -8.94 -3.52 0.93
CA ALA A 77 -9.38 -2.15 1.13
C ALA A 77 -9.13 -1.69 2.58
N GLY A 78 -8.98 -0.39 2.76
CA GLY A 78 -8.72 0.20 4.07
C GLY A 78 -8.93 1.71 4.11
N GLY A 79 -8.70 2.30 5.27
CA GLY A 79 -9.02 3.69 5.52
C GLY A 79 -7.89 4.51 6.12
N LEU A 80 -7.74 5.74 5.60
CA LEU A 80 -7.07 6.84 6.26
C LEU A 80 -8.13 7.65 7.00
N VAL A 81 -8.31 7.37 8.29
CA VAL A 81 -9.38 7.97 9.09
C VAL A 81 -8.86 9.24 9.75
N LYS A 82 -9.53 10.38 9.45
CA LYS A 82 -9.27 11.67 10.07
C LYS A 82 -10.34 11.96 11.12
N HIS A 83 -9.92 12.19 12.35
CA HIS A 83 -10.79 12.65 13.43
C HIS A 83 -10.98 14.17 13.37
N THR A 84 -12.10 14.67 13.91
CA THR A 84 -12.42 16.12 13.99
C THR A 84 -11.38 16.91 14.79
N SER A 85 -10.61 16.26 15.69
CA SER A 85 -9.47 16.87 16.39
C SER A 85 -8.25 17.15 15.50
N GLY A 86 -8.26 16.72 14.23
CA GLY A 86 -7.13 16.83 13.31
C GLY A 86 -6.16 15.65 13.31
N ARG A 87 -6.35 14.67 14.20
CA ARG A 87 -5.53 13.46 14.26
C ARG A 87 -5.98 12.42 13.23
N TYR A 88 -5.05 11.52 12.87
CA TYR A 88 -5.28 10.38 11.99
C TYR A 88 -5.06 9.06 12.73
N LEU A 89 -5.85 8.04 12.37
CA LEU A 89 -5.81 6.71 12.96
C LEU A 89 -4.75 5.85 12.31
N PHE A 90 -3.92 5.22 13.13
CA PHE A 90 -2.89 4.26 12.71
C PHE A 90 -2.96 3.00 13.55
N ILE A 91 -2.45 1.92 12.98
CA ILE A 91 -2.23 0.65 13.66
C ILE A 91 -0.74 0.33 13.73
N GLU A 92 -0.33 -0.44 14.74
CA GLU A 92 0.98 -1.08 14.77
C GLU A 92 0.82 -2.57 14.55
N LYS A 93 1.45 -3.10 13.51
CA LYS A 93 1.45 -4.52 13.15
C LYS A 93 2.89 -4.96 12.86
N LYS A 94 3.36 -6.03 13.52
CA LYS A 94 4.75 -6.53 13.41
C LYS A 94 5.82 -5.46 13.73
N GLY A 95 5.54 -4.60 14.73
CA GLY A 95 6.44 -3.52 15.12
C GLY A 95 6.58 -2.38 14.09
N LYS A 96 5.65 -2.30 13.13
CA LYS A 96 5.62 -1.24 12.13
C LYS A 96 4.28 -0.54 12.12
N LEU A 97 4.35 0.78 11.91
CA LEU A 97 3.16 1.60 11.71
C LEU A 97 2.55 1.33 10.34
N ASP A 98 1.22 1.23 10.32
CA ASP A 98 0.41 1.00 9.11
C ASP A 98 -0.98 1.63 9.25
N LEU A 99 -1.79 1.55 8.20
CA LEU A 99 -3.20 1.90 8.22
C LEU A 99 -4.08 0.65 8.29
N PRO A 100 -5.26 0.73 8.93
CA PRO A 100 -6.21 -0.38 9.01
C PRO A 100 -6.72 -0.78 7.62
N LYS A 101 -6.65 -2.07 7.31
CA LYS A 101 -7.02 -2.67 6.01
C LYS A 101 -7.05 -4.19 6.08
N GLY A 102 -7.91 -4.78 5.28
CA GLY A 102 -7.91 -6.23 5.10
C GLY A 102 -8.41 -6.67 3.73
N HIS A 103 -8.61 -7.96 3.59
CA HIS A 103 -8.98 -8.57 2.31
C HIS A 103 -10.45 -8.31 1.98
N ILE A 104 -10.71 -8.07 0.69
CA ILE A 104 -12.08 -7.99 0.19
C ILE A 104 -12.64 -9.41 0.14
N GLU A 105 -13.75 -9.65 0.82
CA GLU A 105 -14.45 -10.93 0.83
C GLU A 105 -15.19 -11.18 -0.49
N LYS A 106 -15.52 -12.43 -0.76
CA LYS A 106 -16.22 -12.80 -2.00
C LYS A 106 -17.58 -12.09 -2.09
N GLY A 107 -17.75 -11.24 -3.09
CA GLY A 107 -18.97 -10.46 -3.34
C GLY A 107 -19.08 -9.19 -2.50
N GLU A 108 -18.06 -8.86 -1.72
CA GLU A 108 -18.02 -7.63 -0.94
C GLU A 108 -17.64 -6.42 -1.80
N GLU A 109 -18.33 -5.30 -1.63
CA GLU A 109 -17.96 -4.03 -2.24
C GLU A 109 -16.72 -3.44 -1.54
N THR A 110 -15.84 -2.83 -2.32
CA THR A 110 -14.56 -2.30 -1.82
C THR A 110 -14.75 -1.28 -0.67
N GLU A 111 -15.75 -0.42 -0.78
CA GLU A 111 -16.11 0.58 0.25
C GLU A 111 -16.60 -0.07 1.55
N LYS A 112 -17.41 -1.12 1.43
CA LYS A 112 -17.90 -1.87 2.60
C LYS A 112 -16.78 -2.59 3.32
N CYS A 113 -15.87 -3.22 2.55
CA CYS A 113 -14.66 -3.82 3.09
C CYS A 113 -13.84 -2.81 3.88
N ALA A 114 -13.57 -1.63 3.30
CA ALA A 114 -12.77 -0.60 3.98
C ALA A 114 -13.40 -0.14 5.31
N LEU A 115 -14.72 0.03 5.36
CA LEU A 115 -15.44 0.39 6.60
C LEU A 115 -15.42 -0.75 7.62
N ARG A 116 -15.63 -2.00 7.20
CA ARG A 116 -15.58 -3.18 8.05
C ARG A 116 -14.20 -3.35 8.69
N GLU A 117 -13.15 -3.33 7.88
CA GLU A 117 -11.77 -3.54 8.34
C GLU A 117 -11.32 -2.47 9.34
N VAL A 118 -11.65 -1.20 9.09
CA VAL A 118 -11.37 -0.12 10.07
C VAL A 118 -12.10 -0.38 11.38
N SER A 119 -13.36 -0.84 11.34
CA SER A 119 -14.13 -1.17 12.54
C SER A 119 -13.53 -2.34 13.31
N GLU A 120 -13.16 -3.41 12.61
CA GLU A 120 -12.64 -4.64 13.19
C GLU A 120 -11.23 -4.46 13.76
N GLU A 121 -10.32 -3.89 12.97
CA GLU A 121 -8.92 -3.72 13.38
C GLU A 121 -8.72 -2.67 14.47
N CYS A 122 -9.59 -1.62 14.51
CA CYS A 122 -9.42 -0.48 15.41
C CYS A 122 -10.48 -0.37 16.52
N GLY A 123 -11.60 -1.09 16.41
CA GLY A 123 -12.68 -1.05 17.41
C GLY A 123 -13.53 0.23 17.37
N ILE A 124 -13.42 1.06 16.32
CA ILE A 124 -14.23 2.29 16.18
C ILE A 124 -15.48 2.03 15.32
N LYS A 125 -16.53 2.83 15.52
CA LYS A 125 -17.79 2.77 14.76
C LYS A 125 -18.28 4.16 14.41
N GLY A 126 -18.97 4.31 13.27
CA GLY A 126 -19.55 5.58 12.86
C GLY A 126 -18.65 6.43 11.95
N HIS A 127 -17.45 5.95 11.61
CA HIS A 127 -16.64 6.59 10.58
C HIS A 127 -17.32 6.43 9.20
N SER A 128 -17.06 7.35 8.30
CA SER A 128 -17.67 7.36 6.97
C SER A 128 -16.67 7.78 5.88
N ILE A 129 -16.84 7.23 4.69
CA ILE A 129 -16.01 7.55 3.53
C ILE A 129 -16.26 8.97 3.05
N VAL A 130 -15.18 9.72 2.81
CA VAL A 130 -15.21 11.05 2.19
C VAL A 130 -14.92 10.94 0.69
N LYS A 131 -13.86 10.23 0.33
CA LYS A 131 -13.45 10.01 -1.07
C LYS A 131 -12.42 8.88 -1.18
N PRO A 132 -12.30 8.25 -2.36
CA PRO A 132 -11.16 7.38 -2.63
C PRO A 132 -9.86 8.20 -2.69
N ILE A 133 -8.76 7.56 -2.33
CA ILE A 133 -7.40 8.07 -2.48
C ILE A 133 -6.57 7.10 -3.31
N TYR A 134 -5.27 7.40 -3.48
CA TYR A 134 -4.40 6.62 -4.36
C TYR A 134 -4.24 5.16 -3.87
N PRO A 135 -4.40 4.14 -4.74
CA PRO A 135 -4.20 2.75 -4.36
C PRO A 135 -2.72 2.42 -4.17
N SER A 136 -2.42 1.43 -3.32
CA SER A 136 -1.07 0.88 -3.19
C SER A 136 -0.99 -0.56 -3.69
N TYR A 137 0.21 -0.96 -4.13
CA TYR A 137 0.49 -2.30 -4.63
C TYR A 137 1.64 -2.91 -3.84
N HIS A 138 1.42 -4.12 -3.31
CA HIS A 138 2.42 -4.88 -2.55
C HIS A 138 2.52 -6.29 -3.08
N THR A 139 3.72 -6.85 -3.02
CA THR A 139 3.94 -8.26 -3.31
C THR A 139 4.32 -9.02 -2.05
N TYR A 140 3.92 -10.26 -1.98
CA TYR A 140 4.36 -11.23 -0.99
C TYR A 140 4.32 -12.63 -1.59
N SER A 141 5.04 -13.56 -0.96
CA SER A 141 5.01 -14.97 -1.35
C SER A 141 4.41 -15.81 -0.23
N TRP A 142 3.54 -16.72 -0.61
CA TRP A 142 2.91 -17.69 0.29
C TRP A 142 2.86 -19.04 -0.41
N GLU A 143 3.36 -20.10 0.23
CA GLU A 143 3.40 -21.47 -0.32
C GLU A 143 3.99 -21.57 -1.73
N GLY A 144 5.02 -20.79 -2.03
CA GLY A 144 5.66 -20.75 -3.35
C GLY A 144 4.93 -19.95 -4.41
N ILE A 145 3.76 -19.39 -4.12
CA ILE A 145 2.99 -18.54 -5.01
C ILE A 145 3.32 -17.07 -4.74
N SER A 146 3.58 -16.32 -5.81
CA SER A 146 3.78 -14.87 -5.73
C SER A 146 2.45 -14.14 -5.88
N TYR A 147 2.12 -13.29 -4.91
CA TYR A 147 0.89 -12.50 -4.89
C TYR A 147 1.16 -11.03 -5.14
N LEU A 148 0.24 -10.38 -5.86
CA LEU A 148 0.15 -8.92 -5.99
C LEU A 148 -1.12 -8.44 -5.29
N LYS A 149 -0.96 -7.79 -4.13
CA LYS A 149 -2.07 -7.21 -3.39
C LYS A 149 -2.28 -5.75 -3.80
N LYS A 150 -3.42 -5.45 -4.39
CA LYS A 150 -3.91 -4.09 -4.59
C LYS A 150 -4.73 -3.68 -3.39
N THR A 151 -4.31 -2.65 -2.66
CA THR A 151 -5.13 -2.05 -1.59
C THR A 151 -5.76 -0.76 -2.08
N SER A 152 -7.09 -0.72 -2.08
CA SER A 152 -7.89 0.47 -2.33
C SER A 152 -8.04 1.26 -1.03
N TRP A 153 -7.65 2.52 -1.04
CA TRP A 153 -7.67 3.36 0.14
C TRP A 153 -8.74 4.44 0.06
N PHE A 154 -9.34 4.73 1.21
CA PHE A 154 -10.36 5.78 1.34
C PHE A 154 -9.98 6.75 2.44
N LEU A 155 -10.07 8.06 2.12
CA LEU A 155 -10.10 9.07 3.17
C LEU A 155 -11.46 8.96 3.88
N MET A 156 -11.41 8.82 5.18
CA MET A 156 -12.61 8.72 6.03
C MET A 156 -12.61 9.85 7.07
N LYS A 157 -13.79 10.22 7.51
CA LYS A 157 -14.01 11.14 8.64
C LYS A 157 -14.58 10.40 9.83
N TYR A 158 -14.26 10.89 11.03
CA TYR A 158 -14.73 10.37 12.30
C TYR A 158 -14.86 11.49 13.33
N ASP A 159 -15.94 11.48 14.11
CA ASP A 159 -16.25 12.47 15.15
C ASP A 159 -16.63 11.84 16.50
N GLY A 160 -16.48 10.50 16.62
CA GLY A 160 -16.78 9.77 17.84
C GLY A 160 -15.65 9.78 18.86
N ASP A 161 -15.76 8.97 19.89
CA ASP A 161 -14.73 8.81 20.91
C ASP A 161 -13.43 8.24 20.33
N MET A 162 -12.29 8.76 20.77
CA MET A 162 -10.97 8.25 20.34
C MET A 162 -10.54 6.97 21.08
N ILE A 163 -11.46 6.29 21.76
CA ILE A 163 -11.22 5.00 22.39
C ILE A 163 -11.10 3.95 21.31
N THR A 164 -10.00 3.20 21.31
CA THR A 164 -9.68 2.18 20.31
C THR A 164 -9.47 0.82 20.96
N LYS A 165 -9.68 -0.25 20.19
CA LYS A 165 -9.44 -1.63 20.62
C LYS A 165 -8.71 -2.39 19.50
N PRO A 166 -7.41 -2.69 19.65
CA PRO A 166 -6.66 -3.46 18.66
C PRO A 166 -7.24 -4.87 18.46
N GLN A 167 -7.30 -5.32 17.21
CA GLN A 167 -7.65 -6.71 16.88
C GLN A 167 -6.39 -7.59 17.00
N LEU A 168 -6.15 -8.11 18.19
CA LEU A 168 -4.96 -8.91 18.53
C LEU A 168 -4.83 -10.18 17.68
N SER A 169 -5.96 -10.78 17.26
CA SER A 169 -5.98 -11.97 16.38
C SER A 169 -5.34 -11.72 15.01
N GLU A 170 -5.34 -10.47 14.54
CA GLU A 170 -4.67 -10.03 13.31
C GLU A 170 -3.22 -9.59 13.52
N GLY A 171 -2.70 -9.73 14.77
CA GLY A 171 -1.34 -9.30 15.10
C GLY A 171 -1.18 -7.79 15.21
N ILE A 172 -2.28 -7.06 15.40
CA ILE A 172 -2.27 -5.63 15.67
C ILE A 172 -2.01 -5.43 17.17
N THR A 173 -0.89 -4.81 17.51
CA THR A 173 -0.44 -4.63 18.89
C THR A 173 -0.88 -3.30 19.48
N LYS A 174 -1.14 -2.30 18.63
CA LYS A 174 -1.51 -0.95 19.04
C LYS A 174 -2.40 -0.28 17.98
N VAL A 175 -3.32 0.57 18.44
CA VAL A 175 -4.08 1.51 17.62
C VAL A 175 -3.93 2.88 18.25
N GLU A 176 -3.54 3.89 17.47
CA GLU A 176 -3.27 5.22 18.00
C GLU A 176 -3.69 6.33 17.04
N TRP A 177 -4.00 7.48 17.63
CA TRP A 177 -4.35 8.69 16.95
C TRP A 177 -3.17 9.67 16.97
N LEU A 178 -2.61 9.99 15.79
CA LEU A 178 -1.42 10.82 15.64
C LEU A 178 -1.73 12.10 14.86
N PHE A 179 -1.09 13.20 15.24
CA PHE A 179 -1.09 14.40 14.42
C PHE A 179 -0.12 14.26 13.23
N PRO A 180 -0.33 15.01 12.14
CA PRO A 180 0.56 14.97 10.96
C PRO A 180 2.03 15.26 11.25
N ASP A 181 2.34 16.14 12.20
CA ASP A 181 3.69 16.49 12.61
C ASP A 181 4.41 15.36 13.35
N GLU A 182 3.69 14.54 14.12
CA GLU A 182 4.22 13.37 14.80
C GLU A 182 4.70 12.30 13.81
N LEU A 183 4.11 12.25 12.60
CA LEU A 183 4.48 11.28 11.55
C LEU A 183 5.93 11.43 11.07
N ASN A 184 6.53 12.61 11.19
CA ASN A 184 7.92 12.81 10.81
C ASN A 184 8.91 12.06 11.72
N SER A 185 8.58 11.92 13.01
CA SER A 185 9.43 11.24 13.98
C SER A 185 9.40 9.70 13.86
N ILE A 186 8.36 9.15 13.23
CA ILE A 186 8.13 7.71 13.12
C ILE A 186 8.36 7.13 11.72
N LYS A 187 8.91 7.92 10.79
CA LYS A 187 9.21 7.47 9.41
C LYS A 187 10.04 6.20 9.34
N SER A 188 11.00 6.01 10.26
CA SER A 188 11.87 4.82 10.30
C SER A 188 11.14 3.56 10.74
N SER A 189 10.03 3.69 11.47
CA SER A 189 9.19 2.58 11.93
C SER A 189 7.97 2.31 11.04
N ALA A 190 7.79 3.06 9.95
CA ALA A 190 6.68 2.91 9.02
C ALA A 190 7.09 2.09 7.78
N TRP A 191 6.11 1.46 7.14
CA TRP A 191 6.32 0.88 5.82
C TRP A 191 6.54 1.98 4.77
N LEU A 192 7.42 1.73 3.78
CA LEU A 192 7.69 2.68 2.69
C LEU A 192 6.40 3.08 1.95
N SER A 193 5.51 2.13 1.71
CA SER A 193 4.22 2.36 1.05
C SER A 193 3.27 3.25 1.86
N LEU A 194 3.32 3.14 3.19
CA LEU A 194 2.57 4.05 4.06
C LEU A 194 3.09 5.47 3.94
N MET A 195 4.41 5.64 3.91
CA MET A 195 5.02 6.97 3.75
C MET A 195 4.68 7.60 2.40
N ASP A 196 4.63 6.83 1.32
CA ASP A 196 4.18 7.31 0.01
C ASP A 196 2.72 7.81 0.07
N LEU A 197 1.84 7.05 0.72
CA LEU A 197 0.42 7.41 0.87
C LEU A 197 0.22 8.65 1.75
N ILE A 198 0.95 8.77 2.87
CA ILE A 198 0.92 9.93 3.77
C ILE A 198 1.41 11.18 3.04
N ASN A 199 2.56 11.10 2.36
CA ASN A 199 3.11 12.22 1.61
C ASN A 199 2.14 12.72 0.53
N PHE A 200 1.40 11.81 -0.09
CA PHE A 200 0.41 12.16 -1.11
C PHE A 200 -0.89 12.75 -0.51
N SER A 201 -1.35 12.24 0.64
CA SER A 201 -2.70 12.48 1.15
C SER A 201 -2.78 13.44 2.33
N ILE A 202 -1.70 13.63 3.09
CA ILE A 202 -1.69 14.42 4.34
C ILE A 202 -0.74 15.61 4.25
N LEU A 203 0.45 15.44 3.68
CA LEU A 203 1.53 16.42 3.73
C LEU A 203 1.61 17.33 2.48
N ARG A 204 0.61 17.24 1.59
CA ARG A 204 0.45 18.15 0.42
C ARG A 204 -0.60 19.23 0.75
#